data_c5443cc7e4ef8dd6c905b55a1288b6f1
#
_entry.id   c5443cc7e4ef8dd6c905b55a1288b6f1
#
_cell.length_a   1.000
_cell.length_b   1.000
_cell.length_c   1.000
_cell.angle_alpha   90.00
_cell.angle_beta   90.00
_cell.angle_gamma   90.00
#
_symmetry.space_group_name_H-M   'P 1'
#
loop_
_entity.id
_entity.type
_entity.pdbx_description
1 polymer ?
#
loop_
_entity_poly.entity_id
_entity_poly.type
_entity_poly.pdbx_seq_one_letter_code
_entity_poly.pdbx_strand_id
1 'polypeptide(L)'
;DLHRNAQLMNMDSAKYANQSFLIRSTSALQELETKTSEKFTFQSISLRHTLQNNSLMPLGFNQGTMYPSVGFQRRWSLGVHFSWKFLDVNLQPEWVLAENLPTPVFVGNLEDGNYWARYFQIMNNVVDHYSQFGEGQLKTFFPGQSRIKFNIGNIAAGVSTENNWWGPGFRNSLMMTNEASGFLHYFVQNRKPVITPIGTFEGKGLIGMLENPSMLSPEDKNLRPIWAGGIENKNNSVRMLKAFIVNWQPKWVPNFYLGYSYVHQTYFENEDPKSGKPFVENPKMQLGAFLFRFALPKDHAEFYAELGQPDKLLGPASFFGDSTKTGFVIGGRKLFPLGKKKKS
;
A
#
# COMPACT_ATOMS: atom_id res chain seq x y z
N ASP A 1 2.45 12.57 5.77
CA ASP A 1 3.12 12.68 7.08
C ASP A 1 3.21 14.11 7.64
N LEU A 2 3.20 15.16 6.81
CA LEU A 2 3.24 16.56 7.29
C LEU A 2 2.06 16.87 8.23
N HIS A 3 0.84 16.47 7.87
CA HIS A 3 -0.34 16.71 8.69
C HIS A 3 -0.38 15.85 9.95
N ARG A 4 0.12 14.61 9.88
CA ARG A 4 0.29 13.78 11.07
C ARG A 4 1.31 14.39 12.03
N ASN A 5 2.39 15.00 11.50
CA ASN A 5 3.35 15.76 12.28
C ASN A 5 2.70 17.03 12.86
N ALA A 6 1.89 17.76 12.07
CA ALA A 6 1.19 18.93 12.54
C ALA A 6 0.21 18.60 13.70
N GLN A 7 -0.49 17.46 13.62
CA GLN A 7 -1.31 16.98 14.73
C GLN A 7 -0.47 16.74 16.01
N LEU A 8 0.67 16.09 15.89
CA LEU A 8 1.56 15.84 17.04
C LEU A 8 2.20 17.12 17.59
N MET A 9 2.44 18.11 16.74
CA MET A 9 2.95 19.41 17.15
C MET A 9 1.85 20.36 17.70
N ASN A 10 0.61 19.87 17.77
CA ASN A 10 -0.57 20.64 18.15
C ASN A 10 -0.76 21.93 17.32
N MET A 11 -0.32 21.87 16.07
CA MET A 11 -0.49 22.95 15.11
C MET A 11 -1.86 22.80 14.46
N ASP A 12 -2.69 23.86 14.54
CA ASP A 12 -4.04 23.89 13.95
C ASP A 12 -4.91 22.68 14.37
N SER A 13 -5.05 22.50 15.68
CA SER A 13 -5.72 21.35 16.30
C SER A 13 -7.17 21.16 15.83
N ALA A 14 -7.87 22.21 15.45
CA ALA A 14 -9.25 22.12 14.96
C ALA A 14 -9.38 21.41 13.61
N LYS A 15 -8.35 21.45 12.76
CA LYS A 15 -8.34 20.86 11.42
C LYS A 15 -8.07 19.36 11.46
N TYR A 16 -7.30 18.88 12.46
CA TYR A 16 -6.86 17.49 12.56
C TYR A 16 -7.44 16.74 13.75
N ALA A 17 -8.28 17.39 14.56
CA ALA A 17 -8.75 16.87 15.83
C ALA A 17 -9.42 15.48 15.77
N ASN A 18 -9.89 15.07 14.60
CA ASN A 18 -10.64 13.83 14.44
C ASN A 18 -10.06 12.90 13.38
N GLN A 19 -8.80 13.08 12.96
CA GLN A 19 -8.21 12.19 11.97
C GLN A 19 -7.36 11.11 12.63
N SER A 20 -7.72 9.86 12.36
CA SER A 20 -7.01 8.70 12.91
C SER A 20 -5.61 8.50 12.31
N PHE A 21 -5.42 8.92 11.07
CA PHE A 21 -4.26 8.60 10.22
C PHE A 21 -4.01 7.08 10.08
N LEU A 22 -5.05 6.27 10.27
CA LEU A 22 -5.01 4.84 10.01
C LEU A 22 -5.36 4.51 8.56
N ILE A 23 -6.12 5.39 7.90
CA ILE A 23 -6.43 5.32 6.47
C ILE A 23 -5.68 6.46 5.78
N ARG A 24 -4.71 6.10 4.95
CA ARG A 24 -3.89 7.07 4.21
C ARG A 24 -3.81 6.69 2.74
N SER A 25 -3.56 7.67 1.89
CA SER A 25 -3.18 7.49 0.49
C SER A 25 -1.86 8.22 0.27
N THR A 26 -1.15 7.88 -0.78
CA THR A 26 0.08 8.56 -1.17
C THR A 26 -0.15 9.79 -2.01
N SER A 27 -1.39 10.05 -2.41
CA SER A 27 -1.73 11.28 -3.12
C SER A 27 -1.41 12.50 -2.27
N ALA A 28 -0.66 13.43 -2.85
CA ALA A 28 -0.28 14.68 -2.19
C ALA A 28 -1.48 15.58 -1.85
N LEU A 29 -2.65 15.29 -2.42
CA LEU A 29 -3.85 16.12 -2.34
C LEU A 29 -4.94 15.55 -1.42
N GLN A 30 -4.73 14.40 -0.81
CA GLN A 30 -5.74 13.78 0.05
C GLN A 30 -6.25 14.70 1.17
N GLU A 31 -5.51 15.73 1.47
CA GLU A 31 -5.70 16.56 2.65
C GLU A 31 -6.32 17.92 2.38
N LEU A 32 -6.44 18.31 1.11
CA LEU A 32 -7.09 19.56 0.71
C LEU A 32 -8.62 19.46 0.64
N GLU A 33 -9.17 18.29 0.89
CA GLU A 33 -10.55 17.91 0.57
C GLU A 33 -11.63 18.40 1.51
N THR A 34 -11.36 19.29 2.40
CA THR A 34 -12.31 19.61 3.46
C THR A 34 -13.49 20.46 3.06
N LYS A 35 -13.49 21.04 1.88
CA LYS A 35 -14.62 21.86 1.44
C LYS A 35 -15.10 21.47 0.05
N THR A 36 -16.30 20.93 -0.05
CA THR A 36 -17.07 20.96 -1.29
C THR A 36 -17.28 22.42 -1.64
N SER A 37 -16.54 22.91 -2.62
CA SER A 37 -16.76 24.24 -3.14
C SER A 37 -17.82 24.17 -4.22
N GLU A 38 -18.86 25.01 -4.15
CA GLU A 38 -19.77 25.19 -5.30
C GLU A 38 -19.03 25.78 -6.51
N LYS A 39 -17.87 26.36 -6.28
CA LYS A 39 -17.01 26.92 -7.31
C LYS A 39 -16.08 25.83 -7.86
N PHE A 40 -15.85 25.88 -9.15
CA PHE A 40 -14.81 25.08 -9.81
C PHE A 40 -13.44 25.45 -9.22
N THR A 41 -12.69 24.44 -8.80
CA THR A 41 -11.30 24.60 -8.36
C THR A 41 -10.41 23.78 -9.27
N PHE A 42 -9.29 24.36 -9.66
CA PHE A 42 -8.26 23.70 -10.45
C PHE A 42 -6.90 23.94 -9.81
N GLN A 43 -6.11 22.89 -9.70
CA GLN A 43 -4.76 22.94 -9.16
C GLN A 43 -3.84 22.06 -9.98
N SER A 44 -2.70 22.58 -10.40
CA SER A 44 -1.63 21.79 -10.99
C SER A 44 -0.82 21.11 -9.90
N ILE A 45 -0.44 19.86 -10.13
CA ILE A 45 0.50 19.11 -9.30
C ILE A 45 1.87 19.22 -9.96
N SER A 46 2.83 19.75 -9.22
CA SER A 46 4.17 20.00 -9.74
C SER A 46 4.84 18.72 -10.27
N LEU A 47 5.60 18.88 -11.32
CA LEU A 47 6.44 17.81 -11.84
C LEU A 47 7.39 17.32 -10.74
N ARG A 48 7.33 16.02 -10.48
CA ARG A 48 8.30 15.32 -9.63
C ARG A 48 9.16 14.42 -10.49
N HIS A 49 10.46 14.60 -10.38
CA HIS A 49 11.45 13.73 -11.00
C HIS A 49 12.21 12.99 -9.90
N THR A 50 12.18 11.67 -9.93
CA THR A 50 12.90 10.81 -8.98
C THR A 50 13.98 10.06 -9.74
N LEU A 51 15.18 10.09 -9.21
CA LEU A 51 16.34 9.36 -9.72
C LEU A 51 16.79 8.35 -8.66
N GLN A 52 17.09 7.15 -9.09
CA GLN A 52 17.59 6.08 -8.24
C GLN A 52 18.65 5.28 -8.98
N ASN A 53 19.68 4.85 -8.28
CA ASN A 53 20.66 3.90 -8.79
C ASN A 53 20.86 2.78 -7.78
N ASN A 54 20.66 1.54 -8.21
CA ASN A 54 20.84 0.34 -7.41
C ASN A 54 22.02 -0.46 -7.96
N SER A 55 23.02 -0.74 -7.12
CA SER A 55 24.28 -1.35 -7.59
C SER A 55 24.26 -2.87 -7.66
N LEU A 56 23.83 -3.57 -6.59
CA LEU A 56 23.99 -5.04 -6.51
C LEU A 56 22.70 -5.78 -6.14
N MET A 57 22.15 -5.52 -4.98
CA MET A 57 20.93 -6.15 -4.49
C MET A 57 19.86 -5.09 -4.29
N PRO A 58 19.06 -4.83 -5.31
CA PRO A 58 18.08 -3.75 -5.23
C PRO A 58 16.95 -4.15 -4.29
N LEU A 59 16.90 -3.50 -3.14
CA LEU A 59 15.77 -3.57 -2.24
C LEU A 59 14.96 -2.30 -2.42
N GLY A 60 13.78 -2.41 -3.00
CA GLY A 60 12.77 -1.36 -2.97
C GLY A 60 12.14 -1.28 -1.58
N PHE A 61 11.92 -0.07 -1.07
CA PHE A 61 11.19 0.14 0.16
C PHE A 61 10.21 1.31 0.02
N ASN A 62 8.92 0.99 -0.09
CA ASN A 62 7.85 1.98 -0.28
C ASN A 62 8.07 2.89 -1.49
N GLN A 63 8.56 2.35 -2.59
CA GLN A 63 8.94 3.10 -3.78
C GLN A 63 7.83 3.23 -4.83
N GLY A 64 6.67 2.59 -4.60
CA GLY A 64 5.51 2.65 -5.49
C GLY A 64 5.80 2.01 -6.84
N THR A 65 5.79 2.83 -7.89
CA THR A 65 5.98 2.39 -9.28
C THR A 65 7.44 2.13 -9.68
N MET A 66 8.42 2.46 -8.81
CA MET A 66 9.83 2.14 -9.07
C MET A 66 10.07 0.64 -8.91
N TYR A 67 10.93 0.10 -9.77
CA TYR A 67 11.27 -1.31 -9.74
C TYR A 67 12.46 -1.57 -8.80
N PRO A 68 12.46 -2.64 -8.01
CA PRO A 68 13.66 -3.10 -7.31
C PRO A 68 14.58 -3.83 -8.31
N SER A 69 15.09 -3.10 -9.31
CA SER A 69 16.00 -3.60 -10.35
C SER A 69 17.37 -2.95 -10.24
N VAL A 70 18.41 -3.64 -10.74
CA VAL A 70 19.77 -3.12 -10.80
C VAL A 70 19.89 -2.07 -11.91
N GLY A 71 20.73 -1.07 -11.68
CA GLY A 71 21.00 0.01 -12.60
C GLY A 71 20.29 1.30 -12.26
N PHE A 72 20.33 2.22 -13.20
CA PHE A 72 19.78 3.55 -13.08
C PHE A 72 18.29 3.57 -13.43
N GLN A 73 17.51 4.27 -12.63
CA GLN A 73 16.06 4.41 -12.82
C GLN A 73 15.64 5.86 -12.74
N ARG A 74 14.60 6.19 -13.48
CA ARG A 74 13.96 7.52 -13.49
C ARG A 74 12.46 7.35 -13.42
N ARG A 75 11.83 8.17 -12.59
CA ARG A 75 10.38 8.31 -12.56
C ARG A 75 9.99 9.76 -12.69
N TRP A 76 9.08 10.05 -13.61
CA TRP A 76 8.41 11.33 -13.73
C TRP A 76 6.97 11.19 -13.31
N SER A 77 6.49 12.15 -12.55
CA SER A 77 5.10 12.26 -12.13
C SER A 77 4.70 13.72 -12.23
N LEU A 78 3.60 14.00 -12.89
CA LEU A 78 2.98 15.31 -12.96
C LEU A 78 1.47 15.13 -12.93
N GLY A 79 0.73 16.16 -12.57
CA GLY A 79 -0.71 15.96 -12.53
C GLY A 79 -1.52 17.23 -12.43
N VAL A 80 -2.82 17.02 -12.40
CA VAL A 80 -3.83 18.05 -12.19
C VAL A 80 -4.89 17.53 -11.25
N HIS A 81 -5.40 18.43 -10.44
CA HIS A 81 -6.55 18.18 -9.60
C HIS A 81 -7.64 19.21 -9.93
N PHE A 82 -8.86 18.75 -10.08
CA PHE A 82 -10.00 19.65 -10.15
C PHE A 82 -11.16 19.14 -9.30
N SER A 83 -11.91 20.04 -8.74
CA SER A 83 -13.15 19.71 -8.07
C SER A 83 -14.26 20.69 -8.45
N TRP A 84 -15.46 20.17 -8.60
CA TRP A 84 -16.65 20.94 -8.90
C TRP A 84 -17.88 20.27 -8.33
N LYS A 85 -18.58 20.96 -7.44
CA LYS A 85 -19.75 20.44 -6.74
C LYS A 85 -19.44 19.06 -6.09
N PHE A 86 -20.07 18.02 -6.61
CA PHE A 86 -19.92 16.65 -6.12
C PHE A 86 -18.76 15.88 -6.78
N LEU A 87 -18.18 16.40 -7.84
CA LEU A 87 -17.09 15.72 -8.59
C LEU A 87 -15.73 16.19 -8.10
N ASP A 88 -14.84 15.24 -7.85
CA ASP A 88 -13.43 15.45 -7.49
C ASP A 88 -12.57 14.52 -8.35
N VAL A 89 -11.64 15.08 -9.09
CA VAL A 89 -10.76 14.35 -9.98
C VAL A 89 -9.32 14.72 -9.73
N ASN A 90 -8.51 13.70 -9.51
CA ASN A 90 -7.06 13.80 -9.45
C ASN A 90 -6.47 12.94 -10.54
N LEU A 91 -5.70 13.51 -11.45
CA LEU A 91 -4.97 12.81 -12.49
C LEU A 91 -3.48 13.04 -12.27
N GLN A 92 -2.76 11.99 -11.90
CA GLN A 92 -1.32 12.06 -11.61
C GLN A 92 -0.62 10.81 -12.14
N PRO A 93 -0.49 10.69 -13.47
CA PRO A 93 0.23 9.58 -14.08
C PRO A 93 1.72 9.61 -13.77
N GLU A 94 2.35 8.44 -13.92
CA GLU A 94 3.75 8.22 -13.66
C GLU A 94 4.41 7.48 -14.84
N TRP A 95 5.60 7.94 -15.25
CA TRP A 95 6.47 7.27 -16.20
C TRP A 95 7.70 6.75 -15.51
N VAL A 96 8.01 5.49 -15.73
CA VAL A 96 9.21 4.84 -15.18
C VAL A 96 10.07 4.34 -16.32
N LEU A 97 11.34 4.71 -16.27
CA LEU A 97 12.41 4.12 -17.07
C LEU A 97 13.41 3.46 -16.12
N ALA A 98 13.71 2.17 -16.32
CA ALA A 98 14.68 1.45 -15.53
C ALA A 98 15.63 0.69 -16.45
N GLU A 99 16.93 0.76 -16.20
CA GLU A 99 17.93 0.01 -16.96
C GLU A 99 17.72 -1.50 -16.84
N ASN A 100 17.29 -1.96 -15.66
CA ASN A 100 16.97 -3.36 -15.40
C ASN A 100 18.13 -4.28 -15.79
N LEU A 101 19.32 -3.93 -15.33
CA LEU A 101 20.52 -4.72 -15.57
C LEU A 101 20.41 -6.08 -14.86
N PRO A 102 21.05 -7.12 -15.41
CA PRO A 102 21.12 -8.39 -14.73
C PRO A 102 21.69 -8.24 -13.33
N THR A 103 21.02 -8.79 -12.35
CA THR A 103 21.56 -8.87 -11.00
C THR A 103 22.79 -9.74 -11.02
N PRO A 104 23.95 -9.28 -10.52
CA PRO A 104 25.11 -10.15 -10.39
C PRO A 104 24.72 -11.27 -9.43
N VAL A 105 24.50 -12.41 -10.01
CA VAL A 105 23.98 -13.56 -9.31
C VAL A 105 25.10 -14.17 -8.50
N PHE A 106 24.71 -14.71 -7.39
CA PHE A 106 25.40 -15.62 -6.53
C PHE A 106 26.78 -16.09 -7.04
N VAL A 107 27.82 -15.69 -6.32
CA VAL A 107 29.21 -16.11 -6.57
C VAL A 107 29.44 -17.47 -5.90
N GLY A 108 28.77 -18.51 -6.39
CA GLY A 108 28.99 -19.88 -5.98
C GLY A 108 29.69 -20.69 -7.07
N ASN A 109 29.96 -21.95 -6.78
CA ASN A 109 30.49 -22.84 -7.79
C ASN A 109 29.47 -23.05 -8.91
N LEU A 110 29.68 -22.41 -10.06
CA LEU A 110 28.79 -22.45 -11.22
C LEU A 110 28.62 -23.88 -11.80
N GLU A 111 29.47 -24.82 -11.41
CA GLU A 111 29.41 -26.22 -11.86
C GLU A 111 28.40 -27.05 -11.07
N ASP A 112 27.94 -26.58 -9.91
CA ASP A 112 26.93 -27.27 -9.11
C ASP A 112 25.51 -26.81 -9.45
N GLY A 113 24.92 -27.47 -10.46
CA GLY A 113 23.55 -27.16 -10.89
C GLY A 113 22.51 -27.36 -9.79
N ASN A 114 22.72 -28.24 -8.82
CA ASN A 114 21.79 -28.44 -7.69
C ASN A 114 21.81 -27.25 -6.74
N TYR A 115 22.96 -26.66 -6.52
CA TYR A 115 23.11 -25.50 -5.66
C TYR A 115 22.40 -24.26 -6.26
N TRP A 116 22.56 -24.06 -7.54
CA TRP A 116 21.85 -23.05 -8.29
C TRP A 116 20.34 -23.25 -8.25
N ALA A 117 19.89 -24.47 -8.51
CA ALA A 117 18.49 -24.83 -8.44
C ALA A 117 17.90 -24.42 -7.08
N ARG A 118 18.55 -24.80 -6.00
CA ARG A 118 18.09 -24.51 -4.64
C ARG A 118 18.08 -23.01 -4.33
N TYR A 119 19.10 -22.29 -4.73
CA TYR A 119 19.16 -20.83 -4.54
C TYR A 119 17.95 -20.14 -5.17
N PHE A 120 17.70 -20.41 -6.39
CA PHE A 120 16.62 -19.82 -7.10
C PHE A 120 15.26 -20.31 -6.57
N GLN A 121 15.08 -21.55 -6.28
CA GLN A 121 13.88 -22.04 -5.64
C GLN A 121 13.56 -21.20 -4.39
N ILE A 122 14.55 -20.91 -3.57
CA ILE A 122 14.40 -20.05 -2.41
C ILE A 122 14.00 -18.63 -2.84
N MET A 123 14.73 -18.04 -3.78
CA MET A 123 14.48 -16.64 -4.18
C MET A 123 13.10 -16.46 -4.84
N ASN A 124 12.67 -17.39 -5.68
CA ASN A 124 11.40 -17.24 -6.39
C ASN A 124 10.19 -17.77 -5.63
N ASN A 125 10.34 -18.82 -4.83
CA ASN A 125 9.21 -19.46 -4.16
C ASN A 125 9.04 -18.99 -2.71
N VAL A 126 10.14 -18.71 -2.02
CA VAL A 126 10.11 -18.36 -0.59
C VAL A 126 10.22 -16.83 -0.38
N VAL A 127 11.17 -16.20 -1.03
CA VAL A 127 11.45 -14.76 -0.85
C VAL A 127 10.68 -13.90 -1.82
N ASP A 128 10.19 -14.48 -2.93
CA ASP A 128 9.48 -13.79 -4.02
C ASP A 128 10.27 -12.60 -4.59
N HIS A 129 11.60 -12.77 -4.65
CA HIS A 129 12.53 -11.77 -5.16
C HIS A 129 13.05 -12.19 -6.53
N TYR A 130 12.84 -11.32 -7.51
CA TYR A 130 13.28 -11.58 -8.88
C TYR A 130 14.66 -10.97 -9.11
N SER A 131 15.48 -11.69 -9.88
CA SER A 131 16.80 -11.20 -10.28
C SER A 131 16.69 -10.10 -11.33
N GLN A 132 15.65 -10.12 -12.13
CA GLN A 132 15.40 -9.17 -13.21
C GLN A 132 13.92 -9.14 -13.58
N PHE A 133 13.43 -8.00 -14.07
CA PHE A 133 12.04 -7.77 -14.48
C PHE A 133 11.92 -7.86 -16.00
N GLY A 134 11.88 -9.06 -16.57
CA GLY A 134 11.91 -9.25 -18.01
C GLY A 134 13.27 -8.91 -18.63
N GLU A 135 13.33 -8.93 -19.97
CA GLU A 135 14.54 -8.66 -20.72
C GLU A 135 14.73 -7.16 -21.02
N GLY A 136 15.91 -6.66 -20.73
CA GLY A 136 16.32 -5.31 -21.11
C GLY A 136 15.67 -4.18 -20.34
N GLN A 137 15.73 -3.00 -20.92
CA GLN A 137 15.27 -1.77 -20.29
C GLN A 137 13.74 -1.73 -20.15
N LEU A 138 13.26 -1.39 -18.96
CA LEU A 138 11.83 -1.20 -18.70
C LEU A 138 11.40 0.23 -19.01
N LYS A 139 10.29 0.35 -19.73
CA LYS A 139 9.63 1.61 -20.08
C LYS A 139 8.15 1.46 -19.80
N THR A 140 7.71 1.90 -18.64
CA THR A 140 6.35 1.64 -18.17
C THR A 140 5.61 2.94 -17.87
N PHE A 141 4.37 3.00 -18.31
CA PHE A 141 3.42 4.04 -17.97
C PHE A 141 2.42 3.49 -16.97
N PHE A 142 2.26 4.22 -15.87
CA PHE A 142 1.26 3.93 -14.85
C PHE A 142 0.23 5.06 -14.79
N PRO A 143 -1.07 4.76 -14.61
CA PRO A 143 -2.04 5.79 -14.25
C PRO A 143 -1.68 6.52 -12.95
N GLY A 144 -0.80 5.90 -12.15
CA GLY A 144 -0.18 6.49 -10.97
C GLY A 144 -1.19 6.81 -9.87
N GLN A 145 -1.05 7.98 -9.26
CA GLN A 145 -1.89 8.39 -8.14
C GLN A 145 -3.17 9.10 -8.65
N SER A 146 -3.94 8.42 -9.48
CA SER A 146 -5.12 8.99 -10.14
C SER A 146 -6.42 8.47 -9.54
N ARG A 147 -7.45 9.34 -9.48
CA ARG A 147 -8.78 8.97 -9.02
C ARG A 147 -9.86 9.87 -9.62
N ILE A 148 -11.06 9.32 -9.72
CA ILE A 148 -12.31 10.04 -9.98
C ILE A 148 -13.26 9.70 -8.83
N LYS A 149 -13.75 10.72 -8.14
CA LYS A 149 -14.53 10.56 -6.93
C LYS A 149 -15.79 11.43 -6.96
N PHE A 150 -16.89 10.86 -6.51
CA PHE A 150 -18.17 11.54 -6.32
C PHE A 150 -18.44 11.69 -4.83
N ASN A 151 -18.77 12.90 -4.41
CA ASN A 151 -19.02 13.29 -3.03
C ASN A 151 -20.51 13.55 -2.84
N ILE A 152 -21.19 12.72 -2.04
CA ILE A 152 -22.62 12.86 -1.75
C ILE A 152 -22.79 12.89 -0.23
N GLY A 153 -23.11 14.08 0.31
CA GLY A 153 -23.16 14.25 1.76
C GLY A 153 -21.83 13.91 2.44
N ASN A 154 -21.87 12.98 3.37
CA ASN A 154 -20.67 12.47 4.05
C ASN A 154 -20.07 11.21 3.40
N ILE A 155 -20.57 10.77 2.27
CA ILE A 155 -20.07 9.61 1.55
C ILE A 155 -19.30 10.06 0.31
N ALA A 156 -18.19 9.41 0.03
CA ALA A 156 -17.48 9.50 -1.23
C ALA A 156 -17.34 8.12 -1.83
N ALA A 157 -17.58 8.01 -3.13
CA ALA A 157 -17.39 6.79 -3.91
C ALA A 157 -16.73 7.10 -5.24
N GLY A 158 -15.97 6.18 -5.78
CA GLY A 158 -15.28 6.40 -7.05
C GLY A 158 -14.40 5.26 -7.50
N VAL A 159 -13.55 5.59 -8.47
CA VAL A 159 -12.53 4.70 -9.01
C VAL A 159 -11.16 5.34 -8.83
N SER A 160 -10.16 4.52 -8.51
CA SER A 160 -8.81 5.01 -8.22
C SER A 160 -7.74 3.99 -8.60
N THR A 161 -6.56 4.51 -8.90
CA THR A 161 -5.31 3.75 -8.99
C THR A 161 -4.30 4.19 -7.93
N GLU A 162 -4.72 5.00 -6.96
CA GLU A 162 -3.87 5.46 -5.87
C GLU A 162 -3.43 4.31 -4.97
N ASN A 163 -2.21 4.41 -4.46
CA ASN A 163 -1.78 3.55 -3.38
C ASN A 163 -2.57 3.84 -2.11
N ASN A 164 -2.95 2.79 -1.41
CA ASN A 164 -3.55 2.87 -0.09
C ASN A 164 -2.52 2.48 0.96
N TRP A 165 -2.56 3.18 2.10
CA TRP A 165 -1.77 2.83 3.27
C TRP A 165 -2.72 2.64 4.44
N TRP A 166 -2.86 1.41 4.90
CA TRP A 166 -3.80 1.05 5.96
C TRP A 166 -3.08 0.56 7.19
N GLY A 167 -3.01 1.43 8.17
CA GLY A 167 -2.35 1.18 9.43
C GLY A 167 -1.59 2.39 9.95
N PRO A 168 -1.29 2.43 11.24
CA PRO A 168 -0.54 3.51 11.88
C PRO A 168 0.96 3.41 11.65
N GLY A 169 1.47 2.27 11.21
CA GLY A 169 2.88 2.07 10.96
C GLY A 169 3.47 3.16 10.08
N PHE A 170 4.65 3.67 10.41
CA PHE A 170 5.25 4.80 9.70
C PHE A 170 6.10 4.36 8.51
N ARG A 171 6.86 3.29 8.67
CA ARG A 171 7.73 2.74 7.62
C ARG A 171 7.11 1.54 6.94
N ASN A 172 6.30 0.81 7.65
CA ASN A 172 5.69 -0.41 7.21
C ASN A 172 4.27 -0.52 7.79
N SER A 173 3.40 -1.26 7.13
CA SER A 173 2.07 -1.65 7.61
C SER A 173 1.80 -3.09 7.18
N LEU A 174 0.99 -3.81 7.95
CA LEU A 174 0.69 -5.22 7.67
C LEU A 174 -0.21 -5.41 6.46
N MET A 175 -1.04 -4.41 6.12
CA MET A 175 -2.10 -4.60 5.13
C MET A 175 -1.78 -4.00 3.77
N MET A 176 -1.61 -2.70 3.69
CA MET A 176 -1.39 -1.96 2.45
C MET A 176 -0.31 -0.92 2.66
N THR A 177 0.64 -0.88 1.74
CA THR A 177 1.78 0.04 1.74
C THR A 177 2.03 0.58 0.34
N ASN A 178 3.15 1.27 0.15
CA ASN A 178 3.63 1.73 -1.14
C ASN A 178 4.70 0.80 -1.75
N GLU A 179 4.72 -0.46 -1.38
CA GLU A 179 5.73 -1.41 -1.85
C GLU A 179 5.58 -1.78 -3.33
N ALA A 180 4.39 -1.60 -3.87
CA ALA A 180 4.08 -1.80 -5.28
C ALA A 180 3.34 -0.59 -5.86
N SER A 181 3.19 -0.56 -7.19
CA SER A 181 2.30 0.40 -7.85
C SER A 181 0.88 0.28 -7.32
N GLY A 182 0.13 1.39 -7.33
CA GLY A 182 -1.30 1.34 -7.08
C GLY A 182 -2.03 0.51 -8.14
N PHE A 183 -3.19 0.01 -7.80
CA PHE A 183 -4.01 -0.87 -8.64
C PHE A 183 -5.39 -0.27 -8.88
N LEU A 184 -6.02 -0.64 -9.99
CA LEU A 184 -7.37 -0.18 -10.30
C LEU A 184 -8.37 -0.75 -9.29
N HIS A 185 -9.07 0.14 -8.59
CA HIS A 185 -10.09 -0.25 -7.61
C HIS A 185 -11.24 0.75 -7.55
N TYR A 186 -12.43 0.22 -7.29
CA TYR A 186 -13.58 0.99 -6.86
C TYR A 186 -13.55 1.12 -5.35
N PHE A 187 -13.96 2.26 -4.82
CA PHE A 187 -13.98 2.48 -3.38
C PHE A 187 -15.21 3.25 -2.91
N VAL A 188 -15.52 3.06 -1.64
CA VAL A 188 -16.46 3.86 -0.88
C VAL A 188 -15.84 4.21 0.46
N GLN A 189 -15.99 5.47 0.90
CA GLN A 189 -15.47 5.93 2.19
C GLN A 189 -16.33 7.05 2.76
N ASN A 190 -16.25 7.30 4.05
CA ASN A 190 -16.76 8.54 4.61
C ASN A 190 -15.73 9.66 4.38
N ARG A 191 -16.23 10.86 4.11
CA ARG A 191 -15.43 12.07 3.85
C ARG A 191 -14.94 12.73 5.13
N LYS A 192 -15.75 12.65 6.17
CA LYS A 192 -15.45 13.16 7.52
C LYS A 192 -15.78 12.07 8.52
N PRO A 193 -15.11 12.04 9.66
CA PRO A 193 -15.47 11.14 10.73
C PRO A 193 -16.96 11.25 11.09
N VAL A 194 -17.61 10.11 11.25
CA VAL A 194 -19.02 10.02 11.65
C VAL A 194 -19.07 10.10 13.16
N ILE A 195 -19.68 11.17 13.68
CA ILE A 195 -19.81 11.39 15.11
C ILE A 195 -21.00 10.59 15.65
N THR A 196 -20.76 9.81 16.69
CA THR A 196 -21.76 8.98 17.37
C THR A 196 -21.69 9.20 18.89
N PRO A 197 -22.70 8.74 19.66
CA PRO A 197 -22.66 8.83 21.12
C PRO A 197 -21.46 8.14 21.77
N ILE A 198 -20.88 7.11 21.10
CA ILE A 198 -19.75 6.31 21.62
C ILE A 198 -18.40 6.75 21.07
N GLY A 199 -18.37 7.74 20.19
CA GLY A 199 -17.13 8.25 19.59
C GLY A 199 -17.27 8.52 18.10
N THR A 200 -16.15 8.62 17.39
CA THR A 200 -16.13 8.90 15.96
C THR A 200 -15.64 7.72 15.16
N PHE A 201 -16.22 7.54 13.97
CA PHE A 201 -15.87 6.45 13.06
C PHE A 201 -15.38 6.96 11.72
N GLU A 202 -14.34 6.34 11.21
CA GLU A 202 -13.84 6.48 9.84
C GLU A 202 -13.83 5.11 9.17
N GLY A 203 -14.12 5.06 7.86
CA GLY A 203 -14.08 3.79 7.13
C GLY A 203 -13.89 3.95 5.64
N LYS A 204 -13.27 2.94 5.05
CA LYS A 204 -13.09 2.79 3.61
C LYS A 204 -13.26 1.33 3.23
N GLY A 205 -14.04 1.08 2.19
CA GLY A 205 -14.13 -0.21 1.52
C GLY A 205 -13.65 -0.10 0.08
N LEU A 206 -13.06 -1.15 -0.46
CA LEU A 206 -12.64 -1.19 -1.85
C LEU A 206 -12.76 -2.59 -2.46
N ILE A 207 -12.92 -2.60 -3.77
CA ILE A 207 -12.86 -3.79 -4.62
C ILE A 207 -11.98 -3.44 -5.80
N GLY A 208 -10.94 -4.23 -6.07
CA GLY A 208 -10.00 -3.93 -7.14
C GLY A 208 -9.43 -5.18 -7.79
N MET A 209 -8.70 -4.95 -8.87
CA MET A 209 -8.05 -5.97 -9.66
C MET A 209 -6.54 -5.85 -9.49
N LEU A 210 -5.90 -6.95 -9.14
CA LEU A 210 -4.45 -7.07 -9.06
C LEU A 210 -3.96 -7.84 -10.26
N GLU A 211 -3.15 -7.20 -11.08
CA GLU A 211 -2.44 -7.83 -12.17
C GLU A 211 -1.11 -8.37 -11.66
N ASN A 212 -0.71 -9.53 -12.16
CA ASN A 212 0.63 -10.02 -11.90
C ASN A 212 1.59 -9.24 -12.81
N PRO A 213 2.55 -8.51 -12.28
CA PRO A 213 3.60 -7.97 -13.12
C PRO A 213 4.27 -9.14 -13.82
N SER A 214 4.49 -9.03 -15.13
CA SER A 214 5.11 -10.07 -15.98
C SER A 214 6.58 -10.25 -15.58
N MET A 215 6.81 -10.78 -14.40
CA MET A 215 8.14 -11.04 -13.88
C MET A 215 8.58 -12.39 -14.39
N LEU A 216 9.66 -12.40 -15.13
CA LEU A 216 10.26 -13.63 -15.63
C LEU A 216 11.14 -14.24 -14.56
N SER A 217 11.09 -15.57 -14.48
CA SER A 217 12.10 -16.34 -13.77
C SER A 217 13.50 -16.01 -14.33
N PRO A 218 14.57 -16.23 -13.57
CA PRO A 218 15.92 -15.97 -14.05
C PRO A 218 16.14 -16.64 -15.41
N GLU A 219 16.73 -15.86 -16.30
CA GLU A 219 16.72 -16.13 -17.75
C GLU A 219 17.82 -17.05 -18.25
N ASP A 220 18.64 -17.57 -17.37
CA ASP A 220 19.61 -18.54 -17.82
C ASP A 220 18.88 -19.80 -18.31
N LYS A 221 18.69 -19.86 -19.62
CA LYS A 221 18.02 -20.97 -20.32
C LYS A 221 18.67 -22.33 -20.02
N ASN A 222 19.94 -22.34 -19.61
CA ASN A 222 20.67 -23.54 -19.24
C ASN A 222 20.28 -24.03 -17.85
N LEU A 223 19.81 -23.15 -16.99
CA LEU A 223 19.36 -23.51 -15.64
C LEU A 223 17.91 -23.99 -15.62
N ARG A 224 17.08 -23.60 -16.59
CA ARG A 224 15.67 -24.00 -16.68
C ARG A 224 15.42 -25.51 -16.62
N PRO A 225 16.19 -26.36 -17.31
CA PRO A 225 15.98 -27.80 -17.24
C PRO A 225 16.25 -28.42 -15.87
N ILE A 226 17.20 -27.85 -15.12
CA ILE A 226 17.56 -28.27 -13.76
C ILE A 226 16.48 -27.90 -12.77
N TRP A 227 15.71 -26.88 -13.11
CA TRP A 227 14.70 -26.24 -12.30
C TRP A 227 13.29 -26.74 -12.51
N ALA A 228 13.03 -27.43 -13.65
CA ALA A 228 11.68 -27.78 -14.09
C ALA A 228 10.86 -28.57 -13.06
N GLY A 229 11.52 -29.17 -12.04
CA GLY A 229 10.84 -29.82 -10.92
C GLY A 229 10.62 -28.97 -9.67
N GLY A 230 11.12 -27.73 -9.64
CA GLY A 230 11.07 -26.86 -8.45
C GLY A 230 10.46 -25.46 -8.67
N ILE A 231 10.14 -25.13 -9.92
CA ILE A 231 9.46 -23.88 -10.24
C ILE A 231 7.96 -24.14 -10.20
N GLU A 232 7.28 -23.61 -9.19
CA GLU A 232 5.84 -23.50 -9.25
C GLU A 232 5.47 -22.53 -10.38
N ASN A 233 4.70 -23.01 -11.35
CA ASN A 233 4.11 -22.15 -12.36
C ASN A 233 3.20 -21.15 -11.65
N LYS A 234 3.69 -19.92 -11.48
CA LYS A 234 2.87 -18.85 -10.90
C LYS A 234 1.67 -18.62 -11.81
N ASN A 235 0.49 -18.70 -11.24
CA ASN A 235 -0.73 -18.39 -11.96
C ASN A 235 -0.76 -16.90 -12.29
N ASN A 236 -0.73 -16.57 -13.58
CA ASN A 236 -0.78 -15.20 -14.08
C ASN A 236 -2.20 -14.62 -14.19
N SER A 237 -3.20 -15.34 -13.68
CA SER A 237 -4.58 -14.87 -13.71
C SER A 237 -4.76 -13.62 -12.86
N VAL A 238 -5.64 -12.73 -13.31
CA VAL A 238 -6.02 -11.53 -12.57
C VAL A 238 -6.63 -11.93 -11.23
N ARG A 239 -6.22 -11.27 -10.18
CA ARG A 239 -6.75 -11.49 -8.82
C ARG A 239 -7.70 -10.37 -8.46
N MET A 240 -8.83 -10.72 -7.85
CA MET A 240 -9.75 -9.77 -7.25
C MET A 240 -9.39 -9.57 -5.79
N LEU A 241 -9.28 -8.31 -5.39
CA LEU A 241 -9.07 -7.89 -4.01
C LEU A 241 -10.34 -7.21 -3.49
N LYS A 242 -10.87 -7.72 -2.39
CA LYS A 242 -11.95 -7.10 -1.61
C LYS A 242 -11.38 -6.72 -0.25
N ALA A 243 -11.52 -5.46 0.15
CA ALA A 243 -10.91 -5.01 1.39
C ALA A 243 -11.75 -3.93 2.07
N PHE A 244 -11.67 -3.87 3.40
CA PHE A 244 -12.22 -2.77 4.16
C PHE A 244 -11.37 -2.44 5.39
N ILE A 245 -11.48 -1.21 5.83
CA ILE A 245 -10.92 -0.73 7.10
C ILE A 245 -11.95 0.13 7.80
N VAL A 246 -12.09 -0.06 9.11
CA VAL A 246 -12.93 0.76 9.98
C VAL A 246 -12.11 1.20 11.17
N ASN A 247 -12.17 2.47 11.49
CA ASN A 247 -11.48 3.07 12.63
C ASN A 247 -12.49 3.68 13.57
N TRP A 248 -12.24 3.55 14.85
CA TRP A 248 -13.02 4.12 15.92
C TRP A 248 -12.14 4.88 16.91
N GLN A 249 -12.53 6.12 17.19
CA GLN A 249 -11.98 6.90 18.27
C GLN A 249 -13.01 6.96 19.41
N PRO A 250 -12.77 6.27 20.54
CA PRO A 250 -13.66 6.32 21.69
C PRO A 250 -13.80 7.73 22.23
N LYS A 251 -15.02 8.13 22.55
CA LYS A 251 -15.30 9.45 23.14
C LYS A 251 -14.58 9.70 24.45
N TRP A 252 -14.38 8.62 25.21
CA TRP A 252 -13.84 8.67 26.58
C TRP A 252 -12.30 8.72 26.62
N VAL A 253 -11.63 8.37 25.54
CA VAL A 253 -10.17 8.34 25.45
C VAL A 253 -9.72 9.18 24.25
N PRO A 254 -9.54 10.49 24.44
CA PRO A 254 -9.09 11.37 23.38
C PRO A 254 -7.77 10.93 22.77
N ASN A 255 -7.62 11.08 21.46
CA ASN A 255 -6.41 10.73 20.70
C ASN A 255 -6.04 9.24 20.70
N PHE A 256 -6.91 8.38 21.17
CA PHE A 256 -6.78 6.94 21.06
C PHE A 256 -7.64 6.42 19.90
N TYR A 257 -7.02 5.69 18.97
CA TYR A 257 -7.66 5.20 17.77
C TYR A 257 -7.51 3.69 17.69
N LEU A 258 -8.62 3.03 17.50
CA LEU A 258 -8.71 1.60 17.25
C LEU A 258 -9.16 1.38 15.82
N GLY A 259 -8.53 0.46 15.12
CA GLY A 259 -8.92 0.11 13.77
C GLY A 259 -8.98 -1.40 13.58
N TYR A 260 -9.80 -1.81 12.65
CA TYR A 260 -9.82 -3.15 12.12
C TYR A 260 -9.79 -3.08 10.60
N SER A 261 -8.90 -3.83 9.99
CA SER A 261 -8.81 -3.96 8.54
C SER A 261 -8.85 -5.42 8.12
N TYR A 262 -9.44 -5.66 6.97
CA TYR A 262 -9.59 -6.97 6.39
C TYR A 262 -9.37 -6.93 4.89
N VAL A 263 -8.62 -7.90 4.39
CA VAL A 263 -8.36 -8.09 2.96
C VAL A 263 -8.69 -9.53 2.58
N HIS A 264 -9.40 -9.69 1.49
CA HIS A 264 -9.71 -10.95 0.86
C HIS A 264 -9.28 -10.90 -0.61
N GLN A 265 -8.41 -11.81 -1.00
CA GLN A 265 -7.91 -11.94 -2.35
C GLN A 265 -8.27 -13.31 -2.92
N THR A 266 -8.81 -13.31 -4.14
CA THR A 266 -9.16 -14.53 -4.89
C THR A 266 -8.76 -14.34 -6.35
N TYR A 267 -8.65 -15.44 -7.10
CA TYR A 267 -8.57 -15.33 -8.56
C TYR A 267 -9.92 -14.94 -9.14
N PHE A 268 -9.91 -14.04 -10.12
CA PHE A 268 -11.13 -13.57 -10.77
C PHE A 268 -11.94 -14.73 -11.38
N GLU A 269 -11.27 -15.71 -11.92
CA GLU A 269 -11.86 -16.91 -12.51
C GLU A 269 -12.67 -17.74 -11.50
N ASN A 270 -12.30 -17.71 -10.22
CA ASN A 270 -13.01 -18.43 -9.15
C ASN A 270 -14.27 -17.70 -8.70
N GLU A 271 -14.39 -16.41 -8.97
CA GLU A 271 -15.55 -15.60 -8.64
C GLU A 271 -16.60 -15.57 -9.77
N ASP A 272 -16.24 -16.01 -10.99
CA ASP A 272 -17.17 -16.12 -12.10
C ASP A 272 -17.59 -17.58 -12.35
N PRO A 273 -18.80 -17.97 -11.92
CA PRO A 273 -19.32 -19.31 -12.11
C PRO A 273 -19.47 -19.72 -13.58
N LYS A 274 -19.47 -18.74 -14.52
CA LYS A 274 -19.65 -18.96 -15.95
C LYS A 274 -18.33 -19.15 -16.68
N SER A 275 -17.20 -18.99 -16.02
CA SER A 275 -15.89 -19.09 -16.67
C SER A 275 -15.59 -20.47 -17.25
N GLY A 276 -16.31 -21.52 -16.81
CA GLY A 276 -16.13 -22.91 -17.26
C GLY A 276 -14.73 -23.46 -17.02
N LYS A 277 -13.85 -22.68 -16.41
CA LYS A 277 -12.50 -23.12 -16.06
C LYS A 277 -12.54 -23.95 -14.80
N PRO A 278 -11.72 -25.02 -14.72
CA PRO A 278 -11.64 -25.82 -13.51
C PRO A 278 -11.30 -24.90 -12.33
N PHE A 279 -11.97 -25.12 -11.22
CA PHE A 279 -11.68 -24.47 -9.95
C PHE A 279 -10.18 -24.58 -9.67
N VAL A 280 -9.47 -23.48 -9.76
CA VAL A 280 -8.06 -23.47 -9.39
C VAL A 280 -8.04 -23.67 -7.88
N GLU A 281 -7.63 -24.86 -7.49
CA GLU A 281 -7.43 -25.24 -6.10
C GLU A 281 -6.31 -24.36 -5.55
N ASN A 282 -6.63 -23.11 -5.22
CA ASN A 282 -5.67 -22.29 -4.55
C ASN A 282 -6.23 -21.06 -3.84
N PRO A 283 -5.50 -20.71 -2.85
CA PRO A 283 -6.02 -20.31 -1.58
C PRO A 283 -6.64 -18.94 -1.70
N LYS A 284 -7.82 -18.83 -1.18
CA LYS A 284 -8.35 -17.58 -0.70
C LYS A 284 -7.35 -17.02 0.29
N MET A 285 -6.60 -16.01 -0.08
CA MET A 285 -5.76 -15.29 0.87
C MET A 285 -6.65 -14.33 1.64
N GLN A 286 -6.73 -14.54 2.92
CA GLN A 286 -7.44 -13.66 3.84
C GLN A 286 -6.46 -13.14 4.87
N LEU A 287 -6.55 -11.86 5.16
CA LEU A 287 -5.72 -11.23 6.17
C LEU A 287 -6.56 -10.23 6.95
N GLY A 288 -6.61 -10.38 8.25
CA GLY A 288 -7.22 -9.44 9.16
C GLY A 288 -6.19 -8.81 10.07
N ALA A 289 -6.35 -7.53 10.42
CA ALA A 289 -5.46 -6.85 11.35
C ALA A 289 -6.21 -5.89 12.26
N PHE A 290 -5.83 -5.90 13.55
CA PHE A 290 -6.17 -4.85 14.50
C PHE A 290 -5.09 -3.78 14.51
N LEU A 291 -5.53 -2.54 14.60
CA LEU A 291 -4.71 -1.35 14.49
C LEU A 291 -4.92 -0.49 15.72
N PHE A 292 -3.84 -0.02 16.31
CA PHE A 292 -3.85 0.81 17.50
C PHE A 292 -2.96 2.02 17.27
N ARG A 293 -3.46 3.21 17.60
CA ARG A 293 -2.66 4.42 17.62
C ARG A 293 -3.05 5.29 18.80
N PHE A 294 -2.07 5.73 19.57
CA PHE A 294 -2.23 6.68 20.65
C PHE A 294 -1.35 7.89 20.40
N ALA A 295 -1.98 9.02 20.13
CA ALA A 295 -1.28 10.27 19.89
C ALA A 295 -1.24 11.10 21.18
N LEU A 296 -0.08 11.66 21.47
CA LEU A 296 0.22 12.50 22.63
C LEU A 296 0.68 13.90 22.14
N PRO A 297 -0.23 14.76 21.68
CA PRO A 297 0.13 16.06 21.11
C PRO A 297 0.89 16.97 22.08
N LYS A 298 0.60 16.90 23.38
CA LYS A 298 1.31 17.67 24.41
C LYS A 298 2.79 17.30 24.53
N ASP A 299 3.09 16.04 24.32
CA ASP A 299 4.44 15.48 24.39
C ASP A 299 5.10 15.36 23.03
N HIS A 300 4.40 15.76 21.95
CA HIS A 300 4.81 15.63 20.57
C HIS A 300 5.18 14.18 20.18
N ALA A 301 4.47 13.22 20.75
CA ALA A 301 4.77 11.79 20.63
C ALA A 301 3.54 11.00 20.18
N GLU A 302 3.79 9.81 19.67
CA GLU A 302 2.77 8.81 19.42
C GLU A 302 3.33 7.39 19.58
N PHE A 303 2.44 6.48 19.94
CA PHE A 303 2.68 5.04 19.93
C PHE A 303 1.68 4.37 19.03
N TYR A 304 2.09 3.29 18.38
CA TYR A 304 1.21 2.54 17.51
C TYR A 304 1.58 1.05 17.49
N ALA A 305 0.58 0.24 17.20
CA ALA A 305 0.75 -1.19 16.97
C ALA A 305 -0.22 -1.69 15.91
N GLU A 306 0.20 -2.71 15.20
CA GLU A 306 -0.62 -3.50 14.28
C GLU A 306 -0.43 -4.98 14.64
N LEU A 307 -1.52 -5.72 14.65
CA LEU A 307 -1.52 -7.16 14.94
C LEU A 307 -2.39 -7.86 13.90
N GLY A 308 -1.80 -8.69 13.08
CA GLY A 308 -2.47 -9.33 11.93
C GLY A 308 -2.30 -10.82 11.89
N GLN A 309 -3.30 -11.51 11.34
CA GLN A 309 -3.28 -12.95 11.11
C GLN A 309 -3.85 -13.29 9.73
N PRO A 310 -3.21 -14.21 9.00
CA PRO A 310 -3.79 -14.77 7.79
C PRO A 310 -4.92 -15.77 8.12
N ASP A 311 -5.76 -16.02 7.12
CA ASP A 311 -6.73 -17.11 7.04
C ASP A 311 -7.87 -17.14 8.07
N LYS A 312 -8.05 -16.10 8.87
CA LYS A 312 -9.17 -16.06 9.83
C LYS A 312 -9.93 -14.74 9.78
N LEU A 313 -11.23 -14.85 9.74
CA LEU A 313 -12.11 -13.74 10.14
C LEU A 313 -11.99 -13.61 11.66
N LEU A 314 -11.35 -12.54 12.11
CA LEU A 314 -10.86 -12.46 13.47
C LEU A 314 -11.97 -12.26 14.50
N GLY A 315 -12.14 -13.27 15.38
CA GLY A 315 -12.65 -13.03 16.71
C GLY A 315 -11.49 -12.82 17.71
N PRO A 316 -11.72 -12.16 18.84
CA PRO A 316 -10.68 -11.96 19.85
C PRO A 316 -9.98 -13.25 20.32
N ALA A 317 -10.70 -14.36 20.34
CA ALA A 317 -10.17 -15.67 20.70
C ALA A 317 -9.16 -16.25 19.70
N SER A 318 -9.19 -15.82 18.44
CA SER A 318 -8.27 -16.35 17.42
C SER A 318 -6.86 -15.77 17.53
N PHE A 319 -6.68 -14.61 18.17
CA PHE A 319 -5.37 -14.00 18.38
C PHE A 319 -4.51 -14.72 19.42
N PHE A 320 -5.14 -15.42 20.35
CA PHE A 320 -4.46 -16.06 21.47
C PHE A 320 -4.27 -17.57 21.28
N GLY A 321 -4.81 -18.15 20.21
CA GLY A 321 -4.85 -19.60 20.03
C GLY A 321 -3.74 -20.22 19.18
N ASP A 322 -3.14 -19.46 18.24
CA ASP A 322 -2.09 -19.98 17.36
C ASP A 322 -1.10 -18.86 17.01
N SER A 323 0.00 -18.83 17.75
CA SER A 323 1.01 -17.78 17.64
C SER A 323 1.92 -17.89 16.42
N THR A 324 1.88 -19.00 15.69
CA THR A 324 2.84 -19.30 14.62
C THR A 324 2.61 -18.49 13.34
N LYS A 325 1.41 -17.91 13.18
CA LYS A 325 1.02 -17.14 11.98
C LYS A 325 0.68 -15.69 12.25
N THR A 326 1.10 -15.14 13.38
CA THR A 326 0.77 -13.76 13.75
C THR A 326 1.89 -12.82 13.34
N GLY A 327 1.54 -11.82 12.51
CA GLY A 327 2.41 -10.69 12.21
C GLY A 327 2.12 -9.50 13.11
N PHE A 328 3.14 -8.73 13.47
CA PHE A 328 2.96 -7.50 14.25
C PHE A 328 3.89 -6.39 13.80
N VAL A 329 3.42 -5.16 13.95
CA VAL A 329 4.20 -3.93 13.82
C VAL A 329 4.00 -3.14 15.10
N ILE A 330 5.07 -2.74 15.75
CA ILE A 330 5.04 -1.90 16.94
C ILE A 330 6.00 -0.75 16.74
N GLY A 331 5.59 0.45 17.09
CA GLY A 331 6.46 1.60 16.96
C GLY A 331 6.01 2.78 17.81
N GLY A 332 6.93 3.71 17.93
CA GLY A 332 6.69 4.99 18.56
C GLY A 332 7.56 6.04 17.90
N ARG A 333 7.10 7.28 18.00
CA ARG A 333 7.85 8.41 17.47
C ARG A 333 7.64 9.63 18.33
N LYS A 334 8.68 10.43 18.43
CA LYS A 334 8.67 11.72 19.13
C LYS A 334 9.25 12.79 18.24
N LEU A 335 8.59 13.93 18.16
CA LEU A 335 9.07 15.10 17.45
C LEU A 335 9.72 16.06 18.42
N PHE A 336 10.87 16.57 18.05
CA PHE A 336 11.58 17.58 18.82
C PHE A 336 11.53 18.92 18.07
N PRO A 337 10.98 19.99 18.65
CA PRO A 337 11.01 21.30 18.02
C PRO A 337 12.47 21.79 17.93
N LEU A 338 12.98 21.91 16.72
CA LEU A 338 14.28 22.53 16.46
C LEU A 338 14.06 24.04 16.33
N GLY A 339 14.40 24.78 17.39
CA GLY A 339 14.34 26.26 17.36
C GLY A 339 13.89 26.86 18.69
N LYS A 340 14.35 28.06 18.99
CA LYS A 340 13.91 28.82 20.15
C LYS A 340 12.43 29.19 19.99
N LYS A 341 11.56 28.84 20.94
CA LYS A 341 10.23 29.40 21.03
C LYS A 341 10.38 30.94 21.02
N LYS A 342 9.98 31.59 19.93
CA LYS A 342 9.66 33.02 20.05
C LYS A 342 8.48 33.09 21.00
N LYS A 343 8.72 33.58 22.20
CA LYS A 343 7.64 34.02 23.10
C LYS A 343 6.92 35.16 22.37
N SER A 344 5.69 34.91 21.93
CA SER A 344 4.75 35.97 21.58
C SER A 344 4.03 36.41 22.83
#